data_1f997141f67a70e3447fbe001c94d803
#
_entry.id   1f997141f67a70e3447fbe001c94d803
#
_cell.length_a   1.000
_cell.length_b   1.000
_cell.length_c   1.000
_cell.angle_alpha   90.00
_cell.angle_beta   90.00
_cell.angle_gamma   90.00
#
_symmetry.space_group_name_H-M   'P 1'
#
loop_
_entity.id
_entity.type
_entity.pdbx_description
1 polymer ?
#
loop_
_entity_poly.entity_id
_entity_poly.type
_entity_poly.pdbx_seq_one_letter_code
_entity_poly.pdbx_strand_id
1 'polypeptide(L)' 'MIPIREIAQQALTTGHLTVEAEKLIGQLLLSASYSLEDLNAYMSLQLAAMAGRVKQESLELAQANYS' A
#
# COMPACT_ATOMS: atom_id res chain seq x y z
N MET A 1 -6.14 11.83 10.92
CA MET A 1 -5.61 11.33 9.65
C MET A 1 -4.69 10.14 9.91
N ILE A 2 -4.84 9.07 9.16
CA ILE A 2 -4.01 7.86 9.33
C ILE A 2 -2.71 8.05 8.56
N PRO A 3 -1.55 7.90 9.21
CA PRO A 3 -0.28 8.03 8.51
C PRO A 3 0.01 6.83 7.62
N ILE A 4 0.87 7.04 6.62
CA ILE A 4 1.25 5.99 5.67
C ILE A 4 1.79 4.76 6.40
N ARG A 5 2.61 4.97 7.45
CA ARG A 5 3.20 3.84 8.18
C ARG A 5 2.16 2.90 8.78
N GLU A 6 1.03 3.44 9.24
CA GLU A 6 -0.04 2.60 9.78
C GLU A 6 -0.75 1.82 8.69
N ILE A 7 -1.01 2.46 7.56
CA ILE A 7 -1.64 1.80 6.42
C ILE A 7 -0.74 0.68 5.92
N ALA A 8 0.55 0.97 5.77
CA ALA A 8 1.52 -0.02 5.32
C ALA A 8 1.62 -1.18 6.30
N GLN A 9 1.64 -0.89 7.60
CA GLN A 9 1.74 -1.93 8.62
C GLN A 9 0.52 -2.84 8.61
N GLN A 10 -0.67 -2.28 8.43
CA GLN A 10 -1.88 -3.10 8.31
C GLN A 10 -1.81 -4.02 7.10
N ALA A 11 -1.38 -3.49 5.96
CA ALA A 11 -1.25 -4.31 4.76
C ALA A 11 -0.22 -5.42 4.94
N LEU A 12 0.90 -5.12 5.60
CA LEU A 12 1.93 -6.13 5.89
C LEU A 12 1.42 -7.20 6.83
N THR A 13 0.60 -6.82 7.80
CA THR A 13 0.04 -7.75 8.79
C THR A 13 -1.02 -8.65 8.16
N THR A 14 -1.91 -8.08 7.34
CA THR A 14 -2.99 -8.84 6.71
C THR A 14 -2.57 -9.55 5.44
N GLY A 15 -1.48 -9.10 4.83
CA GLY A 15 -1.05 -9.61 3.53
C GLY A 15 -1.89 -9.12 2.38
N HIS A 16 -2.63 -8.04 2.56
CA HIS A 16 -3.54 -7.53 1.55
C HIS A 16 -3.60 -6.01 1.57
N LEU A 17 -3.46 -5.39 0.40
CA LEU A 17 -3.56 -3.94 0.23
C LEU A 17 -4.81 -3.63 -0.59
N THR A 18 -5.80 -3.00 0.05
CA THR A 18 -7.05 -2.64 -0.62
C THR A 18 -6.86 -1.46 -1.57
N VAL A 19 -7.78 -1.32 -2.52
CA VAL A 19 -7.79 -0.18 -3.44
C VAL A 19 -7.91 1.13 -2.66
N GLU A 20 -8.74 1.15 -1.64
CA GLU A 20 -8.92 2.36 -0.82
C GLU A 20 -7.65 2.74 -0.07
N ALA A 21 -6.96 1.76 0.50
CA ALA A 21 -5.70 2.01 1.20
C ALA A 21 -4.64 2.53 0.22
N GLU A 22 -4.57 1.96 -0.96
CA GLU A 22 -3.64 2.39 -2.00
C GLU A 22 -3.89 3.83 -2.43
N LYS A 23 -5.16 4.19 -2.61
CA LYS A 23 -5.53 5.57 -2.95
C LYS A 23 -5.16 6.54 -1.84
N LEU A 24 -5.39 6.15 -0.59
CA LEU A 24 -5.06 6.99 0.54
C LEU A 24 -3.56 7.24 0.64
N ILE A 25 -2.76 6.20 0.45
CA ILE A 25 -1.30 6.35 0.41
C ILE A 25 -0.90 7.33 -0.70
N GLY A 26 -1.49 7.18 -1.88
CA GLY A 26 -1.21 8.08 -3.00
C GLY A 26 -1.51 9.53 -2.68
N GLN A 27 -2.65 9.79 -2.02
CA GLN A 27 -3.01 11.15 -1.62
C GLN A 27 -2.03 11.71 -0.60
N LEU A 28 -1.61 10.91 0.37
CA LEU A 28 -0.65 11.34 1.38
C LEU A 28 0.72 11.64 0.77
N LEU A 29 1.14 10.85 -0.21
CA LEU A 29 2.39 11.10 -0.92
C LEU A 29 2.32 12.40 -1.72
N LEU A 30 1.21 12.65 -2.40
CA LEU A 30 1.03 13.87 -3.19
C LEU A 30 1.00 15.12 -2.32
N SER A 31 0.41 15.03 -1.14
CA SER A 31 0.32 16.17 -0.23
C SER A 31 1.61 16.38 0.57
N ALA A 32 2.60 15.52 0.40
CA ALA A 32 3.86 15.54 1.14
C ALA A 32 3.64 15.48 2.66
N SER A 33 2.54 14.85 3.09
CA SER A 33 2.20 14.70 4.50
C SER A 33 2.75 13.38 5.03
N TYR A 34 4.08 13.25 5.03
CA TYR A 34 4.71 12.01 5.48
C TYR A 34 6.08 12.29 6.09
N SER A 35 6.47 11.42 7.02
CA SER A 35 7.78 11.45 7.65
C SER A 35 8.71 10.44 6.99
N LEU A 36 9.97 10.44 7.43
CA LEU A 36 10.91 9.43 6.97
C LEU A 36 10.47 8.02 7.35
N GLU A 37 9.86 7.87 8.53
CA GLU A 37 9.32 6.58 8.95
C GLU A 37 8.21 6.10 8.02
N ASP A 38 7.37 7.02 7.57
CA ASP A 38 6.30 6.71 6.62
C ASP A 38 6.89 6.21 5.30
N LEU A 39 7.93 6.88 4.80
CA LEU A 39 8.58 6.46 3.57
C LEU A 39 9.21 5.07 3.71
N ASN A 40 9.89 4.82 4.83
CA ASN A 40 10.49 3.52 5.08
C ASN A 40 9.44 2.42 5.12
N ALA A 41 8.31 2.67 5.78
CA ALA A 41 7.22 1.71 5.84
C ALA A 41 6.63 1.47 4.44
N TYR A 42 6.48 2.53 3.65
CA TYR A 42 5.98 2.41 2.29
C TYR A 42 6.92 1.57 1.42
N MET A 43 8.23 1.80 1.54
CA MET A 43 9.22 1.02 0.80
C MET A 43 9.17 -0.45 1.20
N SER A 44 9.02 -0.74 2.49
CA SER A 44 8.88 -2.11 2.97
C SER A 44 7.63 -2.77 2.39
N LEU A 45 6.53 -2.01 2.30
CA LEU A 45 5.30 -2.50 1.69
C LEU A 45 5.51 -2.82 0.21
N GLN A 46 6.20 -1.95 -0.52
CA GLN A 46 6.48 -2.18 -1.93
C GLN A 46 7.31 -3.44 -2.15
N LEU A 47 8.33 -3.63 -1.33
CA LEU A 47 9.17 -4.82 -1.42
C LEU A 47 8.37 -6.09 -1.11
N ALA A 48 7.49 -6.04 -0.10
CA ALA A 48 6.65 -7.17 0.24
C ALA A 48 5.66 -7.49 -0.89
N ALA A 49 5.12 -6.46 -1.53
CA ALA A 49 4.22 -6.65 -2.68
C ALA A 49 4.95 -7.29 -3.86
N MET A 50 6.16 -6.82 -4.14
CA MET A 50 6.98 -7.40 -5.21
C MET A 50 7.36 -8.84 -4.93
N ALA A 51 7.56 -9.19 -3.68
CA ALA A 51 7.88 -10.55 -3.26
C ALA A 51 6.66 -11.47 -3.17
N GLY A 52 5.46 -10.94 -3.42
CA GLY A 52 4.23 -11.71 -3.36
C GLY A 52 3.69 -11.92 -1.95
N ARG A 53 4.25 -11.23 -0.96
CA ARG A 53 3.78 -11.35 0.43
C ARG A 53 2.53 -10.53 0.71
N VAL A 54 2.33 -9.48 -0.08
CA VAL A 54 1.15 -8.62 0.00
C VAL A 54 0.48 -8.62 -1.36
N LYS A 55 -0.80 -8.94 -1.38
CA LYS A 55 -1.58 -8.92 -2.61
C LYS A 55 -2.21 -7.54 -2.78
N GLN A 56 -2.04 -6.95 -3.95
CA GLN A 56 -2.62 -5.66 -4.29
C GLN A 56 -3.97 -5.89 -4.96
N GLU A 57 -5.03 -5.42 -4.31
CA GLU A 57 -6.39 -5.60 -4.83
C GLU A 57 -6.56 -4.99 -6.22
N SER A 58 -5.92 -3.83 -6.47
CA SER A 58 -6.02 -3.18 -7.77
C SER A 58 -5.49 -4.06 -8.90
N LEU A 59 -4.41 -4.80 -8.65
CA LEU A 59 -3.85 -5.71 -9.64
C LEU A 59 -4.73 -6.93 -9.83
N GLU A 60 -5.30 -7.45 -8.75
CA GLU A 60 -6.21 -8.59 -8.83
C GLU A 60 -7.46 -8.24 -9.65
N LEU A 61 -8.01 -7.05 -9.43
CA LEU A 61 -9.17 -6.59 -10.20
C LEU A 61 -8.84 -6.38 -11.67
N ALA A 62 -7.66 -5.83 -11.96
CA ALA A 62 -7.21 -5.65 -13.33
C ALA A 62 -7.07 -6.99 -14.04
N GLN A 63 -6.52 -8.01 -13.36
CA GLN A 63 -6.38 -9.34 -13.91
C GLN A 63 -7.73 -10.00 -14.16
N ALA A 64 -8.68 -9.82 -13.24
CA ALA A 64 -10.02 -10.36 -13.37
C ALA A 64 -10.75 -9.78 -14.59
N ASN A 65 -10.49 -8.51 -14.90
CA ASN A 65 -11.11 -7.86 -16.05
C ASN A 65 -10.44 -8.21 -17.37
N TYR A 66 -9.33 -8.89 -17.33
CA TYR A 66 -8.51 -9.16 -18.51
C TYR A 66 -8.86 -10.52 -19.17
N SER A 67 -9.60 -11.34 -18.50
CA SER A 67 -9.91 -12.68 -19.01
C SER A 67 -11.03 -12.70 -20.06
#